data_87b3727bddf4e27c2466a2eca4803865
#
_entry.id   87b3727bddf4e27c2466a2eca4803865
#
_cell.length_a   1.000
_cell.length_b   1.000
_cell.length_c   1.000
_cell.angle_alpha   90.00
_cell.angle_beta   90.00
_cell.angle_gamma   90.00
#
_symmetry.space_group_name_H-M   'P 1'
#
loop_
_entity.id
_entity.type
_entity.pdbx_description
1 polymer ?
#
loop_
_entity_poly.entity_id
_entity_poly.type
_entity_poly.pdbx_seq_one_letter_code
_entity_poly.pdbx_strand_id
1 'polypeptide(L)'
;RPDNSHAKAGNINAALGRTEGELVLMLDADHVPMPDALDAIVGYFDDERMGLVQTPHDFFNHDSVQHYVVGRHEQSLFYRVVCPGKDRHGAAYWCGSAALIRRQALLDIGGVATETIAEDFHTTIRMQRHGWHSRYHDEVLVQGLAPHDLDGYLLQRDRWARGNLAVFTLPESPFRARELRPLQRLSYFASLAAYLAPPMRLLLLVTLGLVLWTGELPMKISVVALAALWLPSVTLNLSAGAALARGYMRVGETAHYELLTMEIFTRALRCAVRPGRNTFKVTPKQGTGGGGLAAVRRLHLVVAAAVLLGVGTLMRLLDLAGIGPLPDLPGIAAIVVPLLGLIELRRILRTLITVGRRRQRRIVYRFEGDAPAQCFSEDGHIPGRLVDASASGVGLVMEAPLEVGSRLATLLDLRDAAGEAHEVAAQVEVRSCREAEGRWLVGATIVEIDPDSRMRLMEWCYVVCSHERLRGHRPAPSSKKAETIVLPLPVSSPAVAA
;
A
#
# COMPACT_ATOMS: atom_id res chain seq x y z
N ARG A 1 -1.18 -5.73 29.24
CA ARG A 1 -0.94 -4.45 29.93
C ARG A 1 -2.29 -3.84 30.35
N PRO A 2 -2.38 -3.13 31.51
CA PRO A 2 -3.67 -2.67 32.06
C PRO A 2 -4.32 -1.51 31.29
N ASP A 3 -3.55 -0.72 30.56
CA ASP A 3 -4.02 0.42 29.78
C ASP A 3 -3.55 0.38 28.32
N ASN A 4 -4.06 1.24 27.47
CA ASN A 4 -3.64 1.38 26.06
C ASN A 4 -2.90 2.71 25.79
N SER A 5 -2.22 3.28 26.80
CA SER A 5 -1.45 4.51 26.66
C SER A 5 -0.36 4.35 25.63
N HIS A 6 -0.24 5.31 24.70
CA HIS A 6 0.74 5.31 23.61
C HIS A 6 0.63 4.13 22.62
N ALA A 7 -0.50 3.43 22.57
CA ALA A 7 -0.80 2.39 21.59
C ALA A 7 0.37 1.39 21.37
N LYS A 8 0.90 1.27 20.17
CA LYS A 8 1.99 0.35 19.81
C LYS A 8 3.29 0.65 20.56
N ALA A 9 3.73 1.91 20.60
CA ALA A 9 4.94 2.32 21.30
C ALA A 9 4.90 1.91 22.79
N GLY A 10 3.79 2.16 23.45
CA GLY A 10 3.61 1.75 24.84
C GLY A 10 3.57 0.23 25.05
N ASN A 11 3.04 -0.54 24.08
CA ASN A 11 3.09 -2.01 24.14
C ASN A 11 4.52 -2.52 24.03
N ILE A 12 5.31 -1.97 23.09
CA ILE A 12 6.71 -2.35 22.91
C ILE A 12 7.53 -1.99 24.15
N ASN A 13 7.37 -0.77 24.68
CA ASN A 13 8.09 -0.33 25.88
C ASN A 13 7.76 -1.20 27.09
N ALA A 14 6.50 -1.62 27.26
CA ALA A 14 6.12 -2.56 28.30
C ALA A 14 6.72 -3.96 28.10
N ALA A 15 6.85 -4.42 26.86
CA ALA A 15 7.47 -5.70 26.54
C ALA A 15 8.99 -5.69 26.76
N LEU A 16 9.67 -4.58 26.44
CA LEU A 16 11.09 -4.41 26.71
C LEU A 16 11.46 -4.59 28.19
N GLY A 17 10.58 -4.21 29.12
CA GLY A 17 10.78 -4.43 30.56
C GLY A 17 10.54 -5.87 31.04
N ARG A 18 10.06 -6.78 30.17
CA ARG A 18 9.66 -8.15 30.52
C ARG A 18 10.36 -9.23 29.71
N THR A 19 11.21 -8.85 28.78
CA THR A 19 11.94 -9.73 27.89
C THR A 19 13.44 -9.45 27.99
N GLU A 20 14.30 -10.39 27.59
CA GLU A 20 15.74 -10.29 27.74
C GLU A 20 16.50 -10.51 26.40
N GLY A 21 15.80 -10.77 25.30
CA GLY A 21 16.40 -11.00 24.00
C GLY A 21 17.30 -9.82 23.56
N GLU A 22 18.45 -10.10 22.99
CA GLU A 22 19.41 -9.11 22.49
C GLU A 22 18.85 -8.34 21.29
N LEU A 23 18.12 -9.03 20.42
CA LEU A 23 17.47 -8.49 19.23
C LEU A 23 15.95 -8.61 19.38
N VAL A 24 15.22 -7.65 18.85
CA VAL A 24 13.77 -7.57 18.91
C VAL A 24 13.23 -7.50 17.47
N LEU A 25 12.53 -8.54 17.04
CA LEU A 25 11.82 -8.54 15.76
C LEU A 25 10.49 -7.81 15.93
N MET A 26 10.33 -6.72 15.21
CA MET A 26 9.12 -5.88 15.24
C MET A 26 8.16 -6.30 14.12
N LEU A 27 7.01 -6.83 14.51
CA LEU A 27 5.94 -7.22 13.58
C LEU A 27 4.62 -6.58 14.00
N ASP A 28 3.82 -6.15 13.02
CA ASP A 28 2.40 -5.86 13.23
C ASP A 28 1.64 -7.19 13.38
N ALA A 29 0.51 -7.18 14.08
CA ALA A 29 -0.25 -8.40 14.40
C ALA A 29 -0.79 -9.16 13.16
N ASP A 30 -0.81 -8.49 12.01
CA ASP A 30 -1.21 -9.05 10.72
C ASP A 30 -0.03 -9.30 9.77
N HIS A 31 1.20 -9.19 10.26
CA HIS A 31 2.40 -9.45 9.51
C HIS A 31 2.93 -10.86 9.77
N VAL A 32 3.18 -11.60 8.69
CA VAL A 32 3.71 -12.97 8.71
C VAL A 32 5.13 -12.95 8.15
N PRO A 33 6.15 -13.31 8.95
CA PRO A 33 7.52 -13.43 8.47
C PRO A 33 7.70 -14.69 7.62
N MET A 34 8.58 -14.63 6.64
CA MET A 34 9.05 -15.80 5.91
C MET A 34 9.93 -16.67 6.83
N PRO A 35 10.02 -17.98 6.59
CA PRO A 35 10.78 -18.88 7.45
C PRO A 35 12.25 -18.50 7.64
N ASP A 36 12.88 -17.96 6.60
CA ASP A 36 14.27 -17.52 6.54
C ASP A 36 14.48 -16.05 6.91
N ALA A 37 13.44 -15.36 7.39
CA ALA A 37 13.49 -13.92 7.64
C ALA A 37 14.59 -13.49 8.63
N LEU A 38 14.80 -14.24 9.70
CA LEU A 38 15.85 -13.92 10.68
C LEU A 38 17.23 -14.22 10.14
N ASP A 39 17.42 -15.37 9.47
CA ASP A 39 18.70 -15.80 8.92
C ASP A 39 19.24 -14.80 7.89
N ALA A 40 18.33 -14.19 7.10
CA ALA A 40 18.67 -13.19 6.10
C ALA A 40 19.23 -11.88 6.67
N ILE A 41 18.85 -11.51 7.91
CA ILE A 41 19.14 -10.17 8.45
C ILE A 41 19.94 -10.17 9.75
N VAL A 42 20.08 -11.29 10.46
CA VAL A 42 20.77 -11.34 11.74
C VAL A 42 22.27 -10.98 11.61
N GLY A 43 22.94 -11.38 10.52
CA GLY A 43 24.37 -11.11 10.29
C GLY A 43 24.72 -9.61 10.20
N TYR A 44 23.76 -8.71 9.98
CA TYR A 44 24.03 -7.27 10.06
C TYR A 44 24.43 -6.82 11.48
N PHE A 45 24.03 -7.57 12.51
CA PHE A 45 24.27 -7.24 13.91
C PHE A 45 25.64 -7.68 14.44
N ASP A 46 26.50 -8.24 13.59
CA ASP A 46 27.94 -8.40 13.86
C ASP A 46 28.61 -7.02 14.02
N ASP A 47 28.07 -5.97 13.40
CA ASP A 47 28.41 -4.58 13.75
C ASP A 47 27.77 -4.23 15.10
N GLU A 48 28.59 -4.00 16.13
CA GLU A 48 28.13 -3.63 17.48
C GLU A 48 27.32 -2.32 17.50
N ARG A 49 27.50 -1.43 16.51
CA ARG A 49 26.75 -0.20 16.35
C ARG A 49 25.50 -0.37 15.50
N MET A 50 25.22 -1.54 14.98
CA MET A 50 23.97 -1.81 14.27
C MET A 50 22.80 -1.78 15.24
N GLY A 51 21.96 -0.75 15.11
CA GLY A 51 20.75 -0.59 15.93
C GLY A 51 19.49 -1.11 15.28
N LEU A 52 19.40 -1.05 13.93
CA LEU A 52 18.19 -1.34 13.19
C LEU A 52 18.49 -1.88 11.79
N VAL A 53 17.78 -2.94 11.41
CA VAL A 53 17.67 -3.40 10.01
C VAL A 53 16.19 -3.43 9.63
N GLN A 54 15.82 -2.67 8.60
CA GLN A 54 14.47 -2.61 8.03
C GLN A 54 14.39 -3.41 6.74
N THR A 55 13.30 -4.15 6.53
CA THR A 55 13.00 -4.84 5.26
C THR A 55 11.74 -4.26 4.60
N PRO A 56 11.50 -4.47 3.29
CA PRO A 56 10.28 -4.02 2.64
C PRO A 56 9.02 -4.59 3.30
N HIS A 57 7.98 -3.78 3.39
CA HIS A 57 6.63 -4.32 3.58
C HIS A 57 6.08 -4.76 2.23
N ASP A 58 5.45 -5.91 2.21
CA ASP A 58 4.65 -6.39 1.09
C ASP A 58 3.27 -6.85 1.60
N PHE A 59 2.33 -7.01 0.69
CA PHE A 59 0.95 -7.27 1.05
C PHE A 59 0.37 -8.42 0.23
N PHE A 60 -0.18 -9.42 0.93
CA PHE A 60 -0.76 -10.58 0.28
C PHE A 60 -2.14 -10.30 -0.36
N ASN A 61 -2.91 -9.30 0.10
CA ASN A 61 -4.23 -8.98 -0.43
C ASN A 61 -4.17 -8.01 -1.62
N HIS A 62 -3.93 -8.53 -2.81
CA HIS A 62 -3.78 -7.77 -4.04
C HIS A 62 -5.06 -7.08 -4.52
N ASP A 63 -6.21 -7.40 -3.95
CA ASP A 63 -7.50 -6.74 -4.18
C ASP A 63 -7.67 -5.44 -3.38
N SER A 64 -6.71 -5.09 -2.55
CA SER A 64 -6.65 -3.85 -1.77
C SER A 64 -6.64 -2.59 -2.65
N VAL A 65 -7.16 -1.48 -2.09
CA VAL A 65 -7.12 -0.15 -2.73
C VAL A 65 -5.71 0.35 -3.03
N GLN A 66 -4.69 -0.15 -2.34
CA GLN A 66 -3.27 0.17 -2.60
C GLN A 66 -2.73 -0.47 -3.88
N HIS A 67 -3.42 -1.44 -4.47
CA HIS A 67 -3.03 -2.07 -5.71
C HIS A 67 -3.81 -1.47 -6.87
N TYR A 68 -3.25 -0.42 -7.49
CA TYR A 68 -3.81 0.17 -8.71
C TYR A 68 -3.58 -0.73 -9.92
N VAL A 69 -2.47 -1.46 -9.90
CA VAL A 69 -2.07 -2.44 -10.90
C VAL A 69 -1.73 -3.76 -10.19
N VAL A 70 -2.13 -4.88 -10.77
CA VAL A 70 -1.79 -6.21 -10.24
C VAL A 70 -0.27 -6.36 -10.07
N GLY A 71 0.14 -6.92 -8.95
CA GLY A 71 1.55 -7.18 -8.63
C GLY A 71 2.36 -5.98 -8.13
N ARG A 72 1.76 -4.77 -8.03
CA ARG A 72 2.42 -3.59 -7.48
C ARG A 72 1.48 -2.79 -6.61
N HIS A 73 1.92 -2.50 -5.39
CA HIS A 73 1.20 -1.62 -4.48
C HIS A 73 1.81 -0.20 -4.49
N GLU A 74 1.06 0.78 -4.00
CA GLU A 74 1.46 2.20 -3.96
C GLU A 74 2.84 2.42 -3.32
N GLN A 75 3.17 1.63 -2.28
CA GLN A 75 4.43 1.77 -1.55
C GLN A 75 5.61 1.08 -2.24
N SER A 76 5.42 0.42 -3.40
CA SER A 76 6.50 -0.27 -4.09
C SER A 76 7.65 0.67 -4.47
N LEU A 77 7.36 1.90 -4.93
CA LEU A 77 8.39 2.91 -5.19
C LEU A 77 9.19 3.25 -3.93
N PHE A 78 8.49 3.41 -2.81
CA PHE A 78 9.11 3.75 -1.53
C PHE A 78 10.07 2.64 -1.07
N TYR A 79 9.60 1.40 -0.98
CA TYR A 79 10.40 0.29 -0.48
C TYR A 79 11.49 -0.16 -1.44
N ARG A 80 11.22 -0.17 -2.77
CA ARG A 80 12.16 -0.75 -3.76
C ARG A 80 13.11 0.26 -4.39
N VAL A 81 12.90 1.56 -4.19
CA VAL A 81 13.74 2.62 -4.76
C VAL A 81 14.20 3.61 -3.71
N VAL A 82 13.25 4.18 -2.95
CA VAL A 82 13.57 5.26 -2.01
C VAL A 82 14.34 4.73 -0.80
N CYS A 83 13.90 3.63 -0.18
CA CYS A 83 14.59 3.06 1.00
C CYS A 83 16.03 2.58 0.69
N PRO A 84 16.31 1.84 -0.41
CA PRO A 84 17.68 1.53 -0.80
C PRO A 84 18.54 2.78 -1.05
N GLY A 85 17.94 3.85 -1.63
CA GLY A 85 18.62 5.12 -1.81
C GLY A 85 18.99 5.79 -0.48
N LYS A 86 18.10 5.73 0.50
CA LYS A 86 18.32 6.26 1.86
C LYS A 86 19.40 5.49 2.61
N ASP A 87 19.45 4.19 2.45
CA ASP A 87 20.44 3.32 3.07
C ASP A 87 21.87 3.76 2.75
N ARG A 88 22.15 4.15 1.50
CA ARG A 88 23.45 4.67 1.07
C ARG A 88 23.92 5.90 1.85
N HIS A 89 22.98 6.65 2.41
CA HIS A 89 23.26 7.85 3.20
C HIS A 89 23.15 7.60 4.72
N GLY A 90 22.92 6.35 5.15
CA GLY A 90 22.69 5.98 6.55
C GLY A 90 21.38 6.57 7.10
N ALA A 91 20.40 6.79 6.23
CA ALA A 91 19.08 7.34 6.57
C ALA A 91 17.96 6.31 6.41
N ALA A 92 18.29 5.01 6.37
CA ALA A 92 17.30 3.96 6.52
C ALA A 92 16.60 4.12 7.86
N TYR A 93 15.29 3.90 7.91
CA TYR A 93 14.52 4.07 9.13
C TYR A 93 13.47 2.98 9.29
N TRP A 94 13.06 2.77 10.52
CA TRP A 94 11.99 1.87 10.88
C TRP A 94 10.67 2.36 10.31
N CYS A 95 9.94 1.48 9.63
CA CYS A 95 8.65 1.75 9.01
C CYS A 95 7.49 1.13 9.80
N GLY A 96 7.68 0.94 11.11
CA GLY A 96 6.68 0.43 12.03
C GLY A 96 6.71 -1.09 12.20
N SER A 97 7.04 -1.86 11.18
CA SER A 97 7.04 -3.33 11.18
C SER A 97 8.16 -3.87 10.30
N ALA A 98 8.31 -5.20 10.22
CA ALA A 98 9.31 -5.87 9.40
C ALA A 98 10.73 -5.36 9.65
N ALA A 99 11.10 -5.17 10.90
CA ALA A 99 12.39 -4.67 11.32
C ALA A 99 12.97 -5.49 12.47
N LEU A 100 14.28 -5.72 12.41
CA LEU A 100 15.05 -6.27 13.52
C LEU A 100 15.81 -5.13 14.20
N ILE A 101 15.67 -4.99 15.51
CA ILE A 101 16.21 -3.87 16.28
C ILE A 101 17.03 -4.41 17.45
N ARG A 102 18.24 -3.85 17.65
CA ARG A 102 19.06 -4.16 18.83
C ARG A 102 18.39 -3.56 20.07
N ARG A 103 18.13 -4.41 21.06
CA ARG A 103 17.50 -4.01 22.32
C ARG A 103 18.26 -2.88 23.01
N GLN A 104 19.60 -2.97 23.07
CA GLN A 104 20.43 -1.94 23.69
C GLN A 104 20.23 -0.58 23.05
N ALA A 105 20.06 -0.52 21.71
CA ALA A 105 19.81 0.72 21.00
C ALA A 105 18.47 1.39 21.41
N LEU A 106 17.47 0.59 21.74
CA LEU A 106 16.21 1.12 22.29
C LEU A 106 16.37 1.58 23.74
N LEU A 107 17.11 0.82 24.57
CA LEU A 107 17.32 1.18 25.98
C LEU A 107 18.12 2.48 26.12
N ASP A 108 19.15 2.68 25.31
CA ASP A 108 20.01 3.88 25.32
C ASP A 108 19.25 5.18 25.04
N ILE A 109 18.10 5.08 24.35
CA ILE A 109 17.25 6.24 24.02
C ILE A 109 15.98 6.34 24.89
N GLY A 110 15.86 5.48 25.91
CA GLY A 110 14.71 5.44 26.80
C GLY A 110 13.49 4.71 26.24
N GLY A 111 13.68 3.84 25.23
CA GLY A 111 12.62 3.06 24.58
C GLY A 111 12.10 3.68 23.29
N VAL A 112 11.01 3.12 22.77
CA VAL A 112 10.31 3.64 21.60
C VAL A 112 9.68 4.99 21.92
N ALA A 113 9.86 5.96 21.03
CA ALA A 113 9.33 7.32 21.16
C ALA A 113 7.79 7.33 21.28
N THR A 114 7.26 8.13 22.18
CA THR A 114 5.82 8.22 22.45
C THR A 114 5.22 9.60 22.15
N GLU A 115 6.04 10.56 21.77
CA GLU A 115 5.68 11.97 21.58
C GLU A 115 4.94 12.21 20.26
N THR A 116 5.07 11.28 19.29
CA THR A 116 4.37 11.34 18.00
C THR A 116 3.63 10.05 17.69
N ILE A 117 2.67 10.10 16.78
CA ILE A 117 1.98 8.91 16.25
C ILE A 117 2.77 8.25 15.09
N ALA A 118 3.96 8.75 14.77
CA ALA A 118 4.97 8.12 13.90
C ALA A 118 6.18 7.75 14.78
N GLU A 119 5.92 6.87 15.74
CA GLU A 119 6.88 6.43 16.74
C GLU A 119 8.13 5.79 16.14
N ASP A 120 7.96 5.09 15.02
CA ASP A 120 8.97 4.38 14.26
C ASP A 120 10.01 5.34 13.64
N PHE A 121 9.53 6.29 12.87
CA PHE A 121 10.36 7.33 12.25
C PHE A 121 11.10 8.16 13.30
N HIS A 122 10.39 8.58 14.34
CA HIS A 122 10.94 9.39 15.44
C HIS A 122 12.00 8.61 16.25
N THR A 123 11.70 7.36 16.63
CA THR A 123 12.63 6.47 17.33
C THR A 123 13.93 6.30 16.54
N THR A 124 13.85 6.09 15.24
CA THR A 124 15.03 5.90 14.41
C THR A 124 15.92 7.14 14.37
N ILE A 125 15.35 8.34 14.22
CA ILE A 125 16.15 9.59 14.26
C ILE A 125 16.84 9.69 15.61
N ARG A 126 16.15 9.39 16.73
CA ARG A 126 16.70 9.43 18.09
C ARG A 126 17.86 8.42 18.24
N MET A 127 17.72 7.18 17.76
CA MET A 127 18.78 6.18 17.76
C MET A 127 20.01 6.66 16.98
N GLN A 128 19.81 7.17 15.78
CA GLN A 128 20.91 7.63 14.92
C GLN A 128 21.65 8.84 15.53
N ARG A 129 20.96 9.74 16.24
CA ARG A 129 21.57 10.82 16.99
C ARG A 129 22.46 10.32 18.16
N HIS A 130 22.16 9.15 18.69
CA HIS A 130 22.99 8.46 19.70
C HIS A 130 24.13 7.61 19.08
N GLY A 131 24.33 7.70 17.76
CA GLY A 131 25.42 7.02 17.05
C GLY A 131 25.11 5.58 16.64
N TRP A 132 23.87 5.13 16.79
CA TRP A 132 23.46 3.83 16.27
C TRP A 132 23.29 3.86 14.76
N HIS A 133 23.70 2.78 14.09
CA HIS A 133 23.53 2.61 12.65
C HIS A 133 22.18 1.99 12.32
N SER A 134 21.69 2.28 11.12
CA SER A 134 20.53 1.60 10.53
C SER A 134 20.82 1.18 9.10
N ARG A 135 20.29 0.04 8.69
CA ARG A 135 20.42 -0.50 7.33
C ARG A 135 19.07 -0.87 6.76
N TYR A 136 19.03 -0.94 5.45
CA TYR A 136 17.88 -1.44 4.71
C TYR A 136 18.26 -2.69 3.92
N HIS A 137 17.57 -3.79 4.18
CA HIS A 137 17.74 -5.05 3.44
C HIS A 137 16.62 -5.16 2.41
N ASP A 138 16.96 -5.10 1.10
CA ASP A 138 16.01 -5.00 0.01
C ASP A 138 15.48 -6.37 -0.44
N GLU A 139 14.98 -7.16 0.50
CA GLU A 139 14.29 -8.43 0.25
C GLU A 139 12.98 -8.45 1.02
N VAL A 140 11.90 -8.95 0.38
CA VAL A 140 10.60 -9.13 1.03
C VAL A 140 10.69 -10.35 1.92
N LEU A 141 10.80 -10.13 3.22
CA LEU A 141 10.87 -11.16 4.24
C LEU A 141 9.62 -11.18 5.14
N VAL A 142 8.71 -10.24 4.93
CA VAL A 142 7.48 -10.12 5.73
C VAL A 142 6.35 -9.66 4.82
N GLN A 143 5.20 -10.34 4.90
CA GLN A 143 3.98 -9.92 4.23
C GLN A 143 2.87 -9.62 5.23
N GLY A 144 2.07 -8.60 4.93
CA GLY A 144 0.99 -8.14 5.78
C GLY A 144 -0.31 -7.92 5.02
N LEU A 145 -1.28 -7.32 5.71
CA LEU A 145 -2.59 -7.00 5.17
C LEU A 145 -2.69 -5.50 4.87
N ALA A 146 -2.83 -5.15 3.59
CA ALA A 146 -3.13 -3.78 3.19
C ALA A 146 -4.57 -3.40 3.53
N PRO A 147 -4.89 -2.10 3.72
CA PRO A 147 -6.27 -1.65 3.90
C PRO A 147 -7.19 -2.14 2.79
N HIS A 148 -8.30 -2.75 3.16
CA HIS A 148 -9.25 -3.30 2.18
C HIS A 148 -9.99 -2.22 1.40
N ASP A 149 -10.40 -1.16 2.08
CA ASP A 149 -11.25 -0.12 1.53
C ASP A 149 -10.59 1.27 1.57
N LEU A 150 -11.25 2.24 0.91
CA LEU A 150 -10.77 3.62 0.83
C LEU A 150 -10.71 4.29 2.20
N ASP A 151 -11.68 4.04 3.08
CA ASP A 151 -11.74 4.68 4.40
C ASP A 151 -10.56 4.25 5.27
N GLY A 152 -10.25 2.96 5.30
CA GLY A 152 -9.06 2.42 5.98
C GLY A 152 -7.75 2.97 5.40
N TYR A 153 -7.68 3.05 4.06
CA TYR A 153 -6.54 3.62 3.37
C TYR A 153 -6.32 5.11 3.74
N LEU A 154 -7.36 5.92 3.63
CA LEU A 154 -7.27 7.36 3.95
C LEU A 154 -6.94 7.59 5.43
N LEU A 155 -7.51 6.81 6.34
CA LEU A 155 -7.19 6.89 7.76
C LEU A 155 -5.70 6.57 8.04
N GLN A 156 -5.16 5.54 7.38
CA GLN A 156 -3.75 5.17 7.52
C GLN A 156 -2.83 6.29 6.98
N ARG A 157 -3.12 6.83 5.79
CA ARG A 157 -2.34 7.90 5.16
C ARG A 157 -2.41 9.21 5.93
N ASP A 158 -3.58 9.59 6.45
CA ASP A 158 -3.75 10.78 7.31
C ASP A 158 -2.91 10.65 8.58
N ARG A 159 -2.91 9.48 9.22
CA ARG A 159 -2.09 9.21 10.40
C ARG A 159 -0.60 9.38 10.12
N TRP A 160 -0.10 8.78 9.01
CA TRP A 160 1.29 8.88 8.63
C TRP A 160 1.69 10.34 8.30
N ALA A 161 0.88 11.04 7.54
CA ALA A 161 1.16 12.44 7.20
C ALA A 161 1.24 13.32 8.46
N ARG A 162 0.25 13.24 9.35
CA ARG A 162 0.25 14.03 10.59
C ARG A 162 1.40 13.65 11.51
N GLY A 163 1.69 12.37 11.68
CA GLY A 163 2.76 11.90 12.54
C GLY A 163 4.13 12.36 12.04
N ASN A 164 4.43 12.09 10.77
CA ASN A 164 5.72 12.45 10.19
C ASN A 164 5.92 13.96 10.11
N LEU A 165 4.90 14.73 9.71
CA LEU A 165 4.98 16.20 9.68
C LEU A 165 5.14 16.81 11.08
N ALA A 166 4.59 16.20 12.13
CA ALA A 166 4.78 16.67 13.50
C ALA A 166 6.23 16.59 13.97
N VAL A 167 7.05 15.69 13.40
CA VAL A 167 8.50 15.58 13.71
C VAL A 167 9.26 16.88 13.40
N PHE A 168 8.79 17.70 12.46
CA PHE A 168 9.40 19.02 12.20
C PHE A 168 9.41 19.95 13.41
N THR A 169 8.45 19.80 14.31
CA THR A 169 8.29 20.67 15.48
C THR A 169 9.10 20.20 16.71
N LEU A 170 9.61 18.96 16.65
CA LEU A 170 10.33 18.35 17.76
C LEU A 170 11.81 18.80 17.83
N PRO A 171 12.47 18.66 18.99
CA PRO A 171 13.90 18.85 19.13
C PRO A 171 14.71 17.94 18.20
N GLU A 172 14.23 16.75 17.91
CA GLU A 172 14.82 15.74 17.03
C GLU A 172 14.58 16.00 15.53
N SER A 173 13.94 17.10 15.20
CA SER A 173 13.72 17.50 13.80
C SER A 173 14.99 17.38 12.98
N PRO A 174 14.94 16.83 11.74
CA PRO A 174 16.10 16.76 10.85
C PRO A 174 16.80 18.10 10.63
N PHE A 175 16.09 19.23 10.77
CA PHE A 175 16.68 20.57 10.70
C PHE A 175 17.58 20.90 11.89
N ARG A 176 17.26 20.39 13.08
CA ARG A 176 17.95 20.67 14.35
C ARG A 176 18.95 19.60 14.72
N ALA A 177 18.84 18.40 14.20
CA ALA A 177 19.67 17.23 14.51
C ALA A 177 21.07 17.39 13.90
N ARG A 178 21.96 18.15 14.58
CA ARG A 178 23.33 18.43 14.12
C ARG A 178 24.23 17.20 14.16
N GLU A 179 23.87 16.20 14.93
CA GLU A 179 24.56 14.91 15.07
C GLU A 179 24.45 14.06 13.78
N LEU A 180 23.40 14.29 12.99
CA LEU A 180 23.21 13.63 11.70
C LEU A 180 24.04 14.28 10.60
N ARG A 181 24.62 13.46 9.70
CA ARG A 181 25.35 13.94 8.53
C ARG A 181 24.45 14.79 7.59
N PRO A 182 24.98 15.77 6.85
CA PRO A 182 24.17 16.63 5.98
C PRO A 182 23.29 15.87 4.98
N LEU A 183 23.84 14.85 4.30
CA LEU A 183 23.10 14.02 3.35
C LEU A 183 22.01 13.18 4.04
N GLN A 184 22.25 12.72 5.25
CA GLN A 184 21.27 12.03 6.07
C GLN A 184 20.10 12.96 6.42
N ARG A 185 20.37 14.19 6.86
CA ARG A 185 19.37 15.23 7.13
C ARG A 185 18.56 15.57 5.89
N LEU A 186 19.23 15.75 4.74
CA LEU A 186 18.56 16.00 3.46
C LEU A 186 17.65 14.84 3.07
N SER A 187 18.10 13.60 3.29
CA SER A 187 17.31 12.40 3.02
C SER A 187 16.05 12.31 3.89
N TYR A 188 16.12 12.71 5.16
CA TYR A 188 14.95 12.83 6.04
C TYR A 188 14.02 13.95 5.59
N PHE A 189 14.58 15.12 5.25
CA PHE A 189 13.78 16.23 4.72
C PHE A 189 13.01 15.81 3.46
N ALA A 190 13.64 15.11 2.52
CA ALA A 190 13.00 14.62 1.31
C ALA A 190 11.80 13.68 1.62
N SER A 191 11.87 12.85 2.67
CA SER A 191 10.73 12.04 3.11
C SER A 191 9.54 12.87 3.55
N LEU A 192 9.81 13.96 4.27
CA LEU A 192 8.77 14.87 4.76
C LEU A 192 8.22 15.74 3.64
N ALA A 193 9.08 16.18 2.72
CA ALA A 193 8.67 16.98 1.55
C ALA A 193 7.74 16.21 0.60
N ALA A 194 7.80 14.86 0.58
CA ALA A 194 6.88 14.05 -0.21
C ALA A 194 5.40 14.28 0.14
N TYR A 195 5.10 14.67 1.39
CA TYR A 195 3.74 15.02 1.80
C TYR A 195 3.23 16.35 1.21
N LEU A 196 4.10 17.12 0.55
CA LEU A 196 3.71 18.36 -0.16
C LEU A 196 3.15 18.09 -1.56
N ALA A 197 3.43 16.94 -2.18
CA ALA A 197 3.02 16.66 -3.55
C ALA A 197 1.49 16.75 -3.77
N PRO A 198 0.61 16.10 -2.95
CA PRO A 198 -0.84 16.22 -3.11
C PRO A 198 -1.38 17.65 -2.87
N PRO A 199 -0.95 18.43 -1.86
CA PRO A 199 -1.30 19.85 -1.75
C PRO A 199 -0.86 20.71 -2.95
N MET A 200 0.34 20.47 -3.50
CA MET A 200 0.80 21.16 -4.72
C MET A 200 -0.07 20.79 -5.93
N ARG A 201 -0.54 19.55 -6.02
CA ARG A 201 -1.52 19.13 -7.01
C ARG A 201 -2.82 19.93 -6.87
N LEU A 202 -3.32 20.11 -5.65
CA LEU A 202 -4.51 20.93 -5.40
C LEU A 202 -4.31 22.36 -5.90
N LEU A 203 -3.17 22.98 -5.55
CA LEU A 203 -2.84 24.33 -6.02
C LEU A 203 -2.83 24.41 -7.55
N LEU A 204 -2.22 23.42 -8.22
CA LEU A 204 -2.20 23.34 -9.68
C LEU A 204 -3.61 23.28 -10.27
N LEU A 205 -4.49 22.43 -9.73
CA LEU A 205 -5.87 22.28 -10.21
C LEU A 205 -6.70 23.53 -9.98
N VAL A 206 -6.52 24.21 -8.84
CA VAL A 206 -7.17 25.49 -8.54
C VAL A 206 -6.68 26.57 -9.50
N THR A 207 -5.36 26.68 -9.72
CA THR A 207 -4.78 27.66 -10.65
C THR A 207 -5.30 27.42 -12.07
N LEU A 208 -5.29 26.17 -12.55
CA LEU A 208 -5.84 25.83 -13.86
C LEU A 208 -7.34 26.18 -13.95
N GLY A 209 -8.10 25.90 -12.89
CA GLY A 209 -9.51 26.28 -12.79
C GLY A 209 -9.70 27.79 -12.90
N LEU A 210 -8.93 28.59 -12.15
CA LEU A 210 -9.00 30.05 -12.23
C LEU A 210 -8.70 30.56 -13.64
N VAL A 211 -7.65 30.05 -14.30
CA VAL A 211 -7.31 30.39 -15.69
C VAL A 211 -8.44 30.05 -16.67
N LEU A 212 -9.04 28.86 -16.50
CA LEU A 212 -10.19 28.43 -17.33
C LEU A 212 -11.37 29.39 -17.21
N TRP A 213 -11.66 29.89 -16.01
CA TRP A 213 -12.84 30.73 -15.76
C TRP A 213 -12.60 32.22 -16.04
N THR A 214 -11.43 32.76 -15.73
CA THR A 214 -11.14 34.19 -15.83
C THR A 214 -10.45 34.61 -17.14
N GLY A 215 -9.78 33.66 -17.81
CA GLY A 215 -8.89 34.00 -18.96
C GLY A 215 -7.56 34.60 -18.55
N GLU A 216 -7.37 34.91 -17.26
CA GLU A 216 -6.15 35.55 -16.76
C GLU A 216 -5.04 34.52 -16.56
N LEU A 217 -3.89 34.76 -17.18
CA LEU A 217 -2.71 33.89 -17.02
C LEU A 217 -1.90 34.33 -15.80
N PRO A 218 -1.42 33.36 -14.97
CA PRO A 218 -0.65 33.66 -13.76
C PRO A 218 0.71 34.35 -14.08
N MET A 219 1.18 34.20 -15.31
CA MET A 219 2.42 34.83 -15.78
C MET A 219 2.27 35.30 -17.22
N LYS A 220 2.85 36.50 -17.52
CA LYS A 220 3.00 37.00 -18.88
C LYS A 220 4.37 36.53 -19.41
N ILE A 221 4.37 35.46 -20.18
CA ILE A 221 5.58 34.87 -20.76
C ILE A 221 5.37 34.67 -22.27
N SER A 222 6.41 34.90 -23.07
CA SER A 222 6.34 34.60 -24.49
C SER A 222 6.23 33.10 -24.74
N VAL A 223 5.55 32.68 -25.81
CA VAL A 223 5.40 31.28 -26.19
C VAL A 223 6.75 30.59 -26.36
N VAL A 224 7.73 31.29 -26.95
CA VAL A 224 9.09 30.76 -27.14
C VAL A 224 9.78 30.52 -25.80
N ALA A 225 9.71 31.46 -24.87
CA ALA A 225 10.29 31.32 -23.54
C ALA A 225 9.58 30.22 -22.74
N LEU A 226 8.24 30.12 -22.81
CA LEU A 226 7.47 29.05 -22.20
C LEU A 226 7.91 27.68 -22.76
N ALA A 227 7.96 27.52 -24.08
CA ALA A 227 8.38 26.27 -24.70
C ALA A 227 9.84 25.92 -24.33
N ALA A 228 10.75 26.89 -24.38
CA ALA A 228 12.17 26.69 -24.08
C ALA A 228 12.44 26.30 -22.62
N LEU A 229 11.61 26.72 -21.68
CA LEU A 229 11.76 26.38 -20.25
C LEU A 229 10.89 25.17 -19.87
N TRP A 230 9.64 25.14 -20.29
CA TRP A 230 8.66 24.16 -19.84
C TRP A 230 8.86 22.78 -20.50
N LEU A 231 9.07 22.71 -21.83
CA LEU A 231 9.25 21.43 -22.52
C LEU A 231 10.47 20.64 -22.01
N PRO A 232 11.68 21.24 -21.89
CA PRO A 232 12.81 20.52 -21.32
C PRO A 232 12.56 20.11 -19.86
N SER A 233 11.95 20.99 -19.06
CA SER A 233 11.63 20.69 -17.66
C SER A 233 10.68 19.49 -17.54
N VAL A 234 9.59 19.46 -18.30
CA VAL A 234 8.63 18.35 -18.31
C VAL A 234 9.29 17.08 -18.82
N THR A 235 10.05 17.16 -19.93
CA THR A 235 10.72 16.00 -20.51
C THR A 235 11.74 15.39 -19.54
N LEU A 236 12.57 16.24 -18.91
CA LEU A 236 13.56 15.82 -17.92
C LEU A 236 12.88 15.19 -16.69
N ASN A 237 11.82 15.81 -16.16
CA ASN A 237 11.10 15.27 -15.00
C ASN A 237 10.44 13.93 -15.30
N LEU A 238 9.80 13.78 -16.47
CA LEU A 238 9.18 12.52 -16.88
C LEU A 238 10.24 11.44 -17.11
N SER A 239 11.34 11.76 -17.82
CA SER A 239 12.42 10.82 -18.10
C SER A 239 13.17 10.42 -16.84
N ALA A 240 13.52 11.38 -15.97
CA ALA A 240 14.17 11.10 -14.69
C ALA A 240 13.24 10.30 -13.77
N GLY A 241 11.96 10.68 -13.68
CA GLY A 241 10.97 9.94 -12.90
C GLY A 241 10.82 8.49 -13.37
N ALA A 242 10.73 8.26 -14.69
CA ALA A 242 10.65 6.92 -15.25
C ALA A 242 11.93 6.09 -15.00
N ALA A 243 13.11 6.70 -15.18
CA ALA A 243 14.40 6.05 -14.95
C ALA A 243 14.60 5.70 -13.47
N LEU A 244 14.33 6.64 -12.55
CA LEU A 244 14.47 6.45 -11.11
C LEU A 244 13.44 5.48 -10.55
N ALA A 245 12.21 5.49 -11.05
CA ALA A 245 11.14 4.60 -10.60
C ALA A 245 11.41 3.12 -10.93
N ARG A 246 12.33 2.79 -11.84
CA ARG A 246 12.71 1.41 -12.21
C ARG A 246 11.51 0.49 -12.49
N GLY A 247 10.40 1.04 -13.00
CA GLY A 247 9.17 0.30 -13.25
C GLY A 247 8.25 0.10 -12.02
N TYR A 248 8.67 0.49 -10.82
CA TYR A 248 7.87 0.33 -9.61
C TYR A 248 6.71 1.35 -9.48
N MET A 249 6.72 2.43 -10.26
CA MET A 249 5.64 3.42 -10.29
C MET A 249 5.54 4.04 -11.69
N ARG A 250 4.31 4.31 -12.14
CA ARG A 250 4.03 5.06 -13.37
C ARG A 250 3.42 6.41 -13.05
N VAL A 251 3.63 7.38 -13.93
CA VAL A 251 3.10 8.76 -13.75
C VAL A 251 1.58 8.79 -13.50
N GLY A 252 0.83 7.92 -14.20
CA GLY A 252 -0.62 7.83 -14.00
C GLY A 252 -1.02 7.26 -12.62
N GLU A 253 -0.24 6.35 -12.07
CA GLU A 253 -0.43 5.79 -10.73
C GLU A 253 -0.14 6.85 -9.66
N THR A 254 0.95 7.60 -9.81
CA THR A 254 1.29 8.71 -8.91
C THR A 254 0.16 9.73 -8.84
N ALA A 255 -0.35 10.18 -9.99
CA ALA A 255 -1.45 11.13 -10.05
C ALA A 255 -2.73 10.61 -9.37
N HIS A 256 -3.02 9.31 -9.50
CA HIS A 256 -4.15 8.68 -8.82
C HIS A 256 -4.03 8.78 -7.30
N TYR A 257 -2.89 8.38 -6.73
CA TYR A 257 -2.68 8.43 -5.28
C TYR A 257 -2.57 9.85 -4.72
N GLU A 258 -2.00 10.79 -5.48
CA GLU A 258 -2.00 12.21 -5.11
C GLU A 258 -3.44 12.76 -5.02
N LEU A 259 -4.32 12.40 -5.95
CA LEU A 259 -5.73 12.79 -5.90
C LEU A 259 -6.45 12.16 -4.69
N LEU A 260 -6.20 10.88 -4.39
CA LEU A 260 -6.81 10.22 -3.22
C LEU A 260 -6.41 10.89 -1.91
N THR A 261 -5.15 11.28 -1.77
CA THR A 261 -4.59 11.83 -0.52
C THR A 261 -4.63 13.35 -0.43
N MET A 262 -5.06 14.04 -1.50
CA MET A 262 -5.02 15.50 -1.65
C MET A 262 -5.65 16.23 -0.46
N GLU A 263 -6.86 15.84 -0.06
CA GLU A 263 -7.58 16.48 1.04
C GLU A 263 -6.91 16.23 2.39
N ILE A 264 -6.56 14.97 2.68
CA ILE A 264 -5.99 14.61 3.99
C ILE A 264 -4.60 15.20 4.19
N PHE A 265 -3.75 15.22 3.13
CA PHE A 265 -2.41 15.80 3.24
C PHE A 265 -2.45 17.33 3.32
N THR A 266 -3.37 17.99 2.59
CA THR A 266 -3.58 19.44 2.73
C THR A 266 -3.97 19.81 4.16
N ARG A 267 -4.86 19.04 4.79
CA ARG A 267 -5.21 19.22 6.20
C ARG A 267 -4.06 18.90 7.16
N ALA A 268 -3.23 17.90 6.82
CA ALA A 268 -2.11 17.47 7.66
C ALA A 268 -0.96 18.50 7.70
N LEU A 269 -0.82 19.39 6.70
CA LEU A 269 0.25 20.41 6.67
C LEU A 269 0.30 21.29 7.91
N ARG A 270 -0.84 21.53 8.55
CA ARG A 270 -0.87 22.29 9.82
C ARG A 270 -0.03 21.64 10.93
N CYS A 271 0.16 20.30 10.89
CA CYS A 271 0.95 19.57 11.89
C CYS A 271 2.45 19.87 11.79
N ALA A 272 2.93 20.37 10.64
CA ALA A 272 4.31 20.84 10.48
C ALA A 272 4.61 22.12 11.26
N VAL A 273 3.58 22.89 11.66
CA VAL A 273 3.72 24.17 12.38
C VAL A 273 3.14 24.07 13.79
N ARG A 274 2.00 23.40 13.93
CA ARG A 274 1.29 23.23 15.22
C ARG A 274 0.89 21.77 15.37
N PRO A 275 1.69 20.96 16.08
CA PRO A 275 1.32 19.57 16.36
C PRO A 275 0.08 19.58 17.26
N GLY A 276 -1.02 19.04 16.76
CA GLY A 276 -2.22 18.83 17.55
C GLY A 276 -2.04 17.64 18.53
N ARG A 277 -2.95 17.51 19.50
CA ARG A 277 -3.08 16.24 20.26
C ARG A 277 -3.55 15.16 19.26
N ASN A 278 -2.61 14.38 18.75
CA ASN A 278 -2.88 13.32 17.81
C ASN A 278 -3.29 12.05 18.58
N THR A 279 -4.58 11.71 18.51
CA THR A 279 -5.06 10.41 19.03
C THR A 279 -4.81 9.33 18.01
N PHE A 280 -4.20 8.23 18.44
CA PHE A 280 -4.01 7.05 17.60
C PHE A 280 -5.37 6.39 17.32
N LYS A 281 -5.75 6.29 16.04
CA LYS A 281 -6.91 5.52 15.61
C LYS A 281 -6.42 4.28 14.88
N VAL A 282 -6.86 3.10 15.32
CA VAL A 282 -6.56 1.83 14.68
C VAL A 282 -7.20 1.79 13.28
N THR A 283 -6.43 1.39 12.29
CA THR A 283 -6.97 1.17 10.93
C THR A 283 -7.81 -0.11 10.93
N PRO A 284 -9.10 -0.06 10.57
CA PRO A 284 -9.92 -1.26 10.46
C PRO A 284 -9.31 -2.21 9.43
N LYS A 285 -9.19 -3.49 9.79
CA LYS A 285 -8.71 -4.56 8.88
C LYS A 285 -9.86 -5.33 8.24
N GLN A 286 -11.09 -5.06 8.66
CA GLN A 286 -12.31 -5.58 8.02
C GLN A 286 -12.93 -4.48 7.17
N GLY A 287 -13.33 -4.82 5.95
CA GLY A 287 -13.99 -3.87 5.05
C GLY A 287 -15.32 -3.40 5.64
N THR A 288 -15.56 -2.10 5.61
CA THR A 288 -16.81 -1.50 6.10
C THR A 288 -17.94 -1.59 5.07
N GLY A 289 -17.73 -2.23 3.92
CA GLY A 289 -18.70 -2.36 2.82
C GLY A 289 -19.01 -1.05 2.07
N GLY A 290 -18.35 0.04 2.40
CA GLY A 290 -18.56 1.38 1.86
C GLY A 290 -17.92 1.60 0.48
N GLY A 291 -18.34 0.85 -0.53
CA GLY A 291 -17.89 1.05 -1.92
C GLY A 291 -18.84 1.91 -2.76
N GLY A 292 -18.47 2.12 -4.03
CA GLY A 292 -19.31 2.81 -5.00
C GLY A 292 -19.43 4.31 -4.77
N LEU A 293 -20.65 4.85 -4.90
CA LEU A 293 -20.90 6.30 -4.79
C LEU A 293 -20.54 6.86 -3.39
N ALA A 294 -20.67 6.06 -2.35
CA ALA A 294 -20.27 6.48 -0.99
C ALA A 294 -18.77 6.75 -0.89
N ALA A 295 -17.93 5.92 -1.49
CA ALA A 295 -16.49 6.14 -1.56
C ALA A 295 -16.12 7.39 -2.37
N VAL A 296 -16.80 7.63 -3.50
CA VAL A 296 -16.60 8.84 -4.30
C VAL A 296 -16.96 10.10 -3.51
N ARG A 297 -18.06 10.07 -2.74
CA ARG A 297 -18.47 11.21 -1.88
C ARG A 297 -17.45 11.56 -0.79
N ARG A 298 -16.52 10.65 -0.43
CA ARG A 298 -15.44 10.95 0.52
C ARG A 298 -14.36 11.85 -0.06
N LEU A 299 -14.27 11.97 -1.38
CA LEU A 299 -13.25 12.73 -2.10
C LEU A 299 -13.76 14.12 -2.50
N HIS A 300 -14.18 14.93 -1.51
CA HIS A 300 -14.86 16.21 -1.74
C HIS A 300 -14.07 17.16 -2.64
N LEU A 301 -12.77 17.36 -2.37
CA LEU A 301 -11.94 18.27 -3.17
C LEU A 301 -11.71 17.75 -4.58
N VAL A 302 -11.64 16.42 -4.76
CA VAL A 302 -11.49 15.81 -6.09
C VAL A 302 -12.75 15.99 -6.91
N VAL A 303 -13.92 15.80 -6.28
CA VAL A 303 -15.24 16.05 -6.94
C VAL A 303 -15.40 17.53 -7.27
N ALA A 304 -15.05 18.42 -6.34
CA ALA A 304 -15.10 19.87 -6.59
C ALA A 304 -14.17 20.29 -7.75
N ALA A 305 -12.95 19.73 -7.81
CA ALA A 305 -12.02 19.96 -8.92
C ALA A 305 -12.57 19.41 -10.25
N ALA A 306 -13.23 18.24 -10.24
CA ALA A 306 -13.89 17.70 -11.44
C ALA A 306 -14.94 18.64 -12.00
N VAL A 307 -15.79 19.21 -11.12
CA VAL A 307 -16.82 20.17 -11.52
C VAL A 307 -16.18 21.49 -12.03
N LEU A 308 -15.26 22.05 -11.27
CA LEU A 308 -14.55 23.29 -11.61
C LEU A 308 -13.90 23.21 -12.99
N LEU A 309 -13.08 22.17 -13.20
CA LEU A 309 -12.36 21.97 -14.46
C LEU A 309 -13.29 21.51 -15.59
N GLY A 310 -14.27 20.65 -15.29
CA GLY A 310 -15.19 20.13 -16.30
C GLY A 310 -16.04 21.23 -16.91
N VAL A 311 -16.69 22.06 -16.10
CA VAL A 311 -17.50 23.20 -16.57
C VAL A 311 -16.62 24.25 -17.23
N GLY A 312 -15.47 24.63 -16.62
CA GLY A 312 -14.55 25.61 -17.20
C GLY A 312 -14.01 25.17 -18.56
N THR A 313 -13.60 23.89 -18.68
CA THR A 313 -13.13 23.35 -19.96
C THR A 313 -14.22 23.33 -21.01
N LEU A 314 -15.46 22.93 -20.64
CA LEU A 314 -16.59 22.95 -21.56
C LEU A 314 -16.88 24.36 -22.07
N MET A 315 -16.92 25.36 -21.17
CA MET A 315 -17.12 26.75 -21.55
C MET A 315 -16.02 27.24 -22.53
N ARG A 316 -14.76 26.90 -22.28
CA ARG A 316 -13.65 27.23 -23.20
C ARG A 316 -13.75 26.56 -24.57
N LEU A 317 -14.26 25.34 -24.63
CA LEU A 317 -14.53 24.67 -25.91
C LEU A 317 -15.67 25.35 -26.68
N LEU A 318 -16.68 25.88 -25.97
CA LEU A 318 -17.74 26.69 -26.58
C LEU A 318 -17.23 28.06 -27.05
N ASP A 319 -16.30 28.69 -26.32
CA ASP A 319 -15.64 29.93 -26.76
C ASP A 319 -14.86 29.71 -28.06
N LEU A 320 -14.13 28.58 -28.20
CA LEU A 320 -13.45 28.20 -29.44
C LEU A 320 -14.42 28.00 -30.61
N ALA A 321 -15.66 27.61 -30.33
CA ALA A 321 -16.74 27.49 -31.33
C ALA A 321 -17.46 28.83 -31.60
N GLY A 322 -17.08 29.92 -30.93
CA GLY A 322 -17.66 31.26 -31.09
C GLY A 322 -19.01 31.49 -30.39
N ILE A 323 -19.39 30.57 -29.43
CA ILE A 323 -20.67 30.61 -28.71
C ILE A 323 -20.50 30.67 -27.17
N GLY A 324 -19.29 30.82 -26.69
CA GLY A 324 -18.99 30.85 -25.25
C GLY A 324 -19.09 32.26 -24.66
N PRO A 325 -19.34 32.36 -23.33
CA PRO A 325 -19.51 33.65 -22.64
C PRO A 325 -18.24 34.16 -21.91
N LEU A 326 -17.13 33.39 -21.92
CA LEU A 326 -15.96 33.74 -21.11
C LEU A 326 -15.02 34.73 -21.79
N PRO A 327 -14.22 35.50 -21.02
CA PRO A 327 -13.20 36.37 -21.57
C PRO A 327 -12.16 35.58 -22.38
N ASP A 328 -11.69 36.14 -23.48
CA ASP A 328 -10.74 35.51 -24.39
C ASP A 328 -9.43 35.14 -23.71
N LEU A 329 -8.90 33.95 -24.03
CA LEU A 329 -7.55 33.54 -23.69
C LEU A 329 -6.58 34.05 -24.75
N PRO A 330 -5.44 34.64 -24.37
CA PRO A 330 -4.51 35.24 -25.35
C PRO A 330 -3.76 34.16 -26.14
N GLY A 331 -3.79 34.27 -27.46
CA GLY A 331 -2.95 33.52 -28.38
C GLY A 331 -3.07 31.97 -28.21
N ILE A 332 -1.93 31.31 -28.08
CA ILE A 332 -1.88 29.84 -27.96
C ILE A 332 -2.53 29.32 -26.67
N ALA A 333 -2.70 30.13 -25.64
CA ALA A 333 -3.35 29.76 -24.40
C ALA A 333 -4.81 29.33 -24.65
N ALA A 334 -5.46 29.88 -25.66
CA ALA A 334 -6.81 29.51 -26.07
C ALA A 334 -6.94 27.98 -26.40
N ILE A 335 -5.85 27.39 -26.86
CA ILE A 335 -5.81 25.93 -27.19
C ILE A 335 -5.21 25.13 -26.04
N VAL A 336 -4.08 25.61 -25.47
CA VAL A 336 -3.31 24.84 -24.47
C VAL A 336 -4.08 24.69 -23.15
N VAL A 337 -4.75 25.74 -22.70
CA VAL A 337 -5.46 25.72 -21.39
C VAL A 337 -6.64 24.74 -21.39
N PRO A 338 -7.54 24.72 -22.38
CA PRO A 338 -8.59 23.69 -22.47
C PRO A 338 -8.03 22.28 -22.61
N LEU A 339 -6.93 22.10 -23.37
CA LEU A 339 -6.28 20.80 -23.50
C LEU A 339 -5.74 20.27 -22.16
N LEU A 340 -5.09 21.14 -21.36
CA LEU A 340 -4.66 20.81 -20.02
C LEU A 340 -5.86 20.49 -19.11
N GLY A 341 -6.95 21.24 -19.24
CA GLY A 341 -8.22 20.97 -18.56
C GLY A 341 -8.76 19.58 -18.86
N LEU A 342 -8.79 19.17 -20.13
CA LEU A 342 -9.20 17.84 -20.56
C LEU A 342 -8.28 16.74 -20.01
N ILE A 343 -6.98 16.94 -20.02
CA ILE A 343 -6.00 15.98 -19.49
C ILE A 343 -6.22 15.76 -17.98
N GLU A 344 -6.33 16.82 -17.19
CA GLU A 344 -6.54 16.71 -15.75
C GLU A 344 -7.95 16.19 -15.43
N LEU A 345 -8.98 16.61 -16.15
CA LEU A 345 -10.34 16.08 -16.01
C LEU A 345 -10.38 14.55 -16.27
N ARG A 346 -9.72 14.09 -17.34
CA ARG A 346 -9.59 12.65 -17.61
C ARG A 346 -8.92 11.89 -16.44
N ARG A 347 -7.86 12.45 -15.84
CA ARG A 347 -7.17 11.85 -14.68
C ARG A 347 -8.10 11.76 -13.48
N ILE A 348 -8.80 12.84 -13.16
CA ILE A 348 -9.77 12.92 -12.07
C ILE A 348 -10.91 11.91 -12.29
N LEU A 349 -11.54 11.92 -13.47
CA LEU A 349 -12.65 11.01 -13.80
C LEU A 349 -12.21 9.55 -13.71
N ARG A 350 -11.02 9.22 -14.23
CA ARG A 350 -10.46 7.86 -14.11
C ARG A 350 -10.29 7.45 -12.66
N THR A 351 -9.81 8.35 -11.78
CA THR A 351 -9.68 8.09 -10.34
C THR A 351 -11.05 7.85 -9.71
N LEU A 352 -12.03 8.73 -9.95
CA LEU A 352 -13.40 8.60 -9.40
C LEU A 352 -14.10 7.33 -9.89
N ILE A 353 -13.94 6.98 -11.15
CA ILE A 353 -14.50 5.74 -11.73
C ILE A 353 -13.84 4.51 -11.10
N THR A 354 -12.52 4.52 -10.93
CA THR A 354 -11.77 3.41 -10.32
C THR A 354 -12.25 3.18 -8.87
N VAL A 355 -12.36 4.26 -8.09
CA VAL A 355 -12.89 4.21 -6.72
C VAL A 355 -14.34 3.76 -6.68
N GLY A 356 -15.19 4.31 -7.57
CA GLY A 356 -16.59 3.99 -7.62
C GLY A 356 -16.91 2.55 -8.05
N ARG A 357 -16.06 1.95 -8.88
CA ARG A 357 -16.21 0.55 -9.33
C ARG A 357 -15.68 -0.47 -8.34
N ARG A 358 -14.76 -0.07 -7.45
CA ARG A 358 -14.22 -0.98 -6.45
C ARG A 358 -15.29 -1.29 -5.39
N ARG A 359 -15.63 -2.56 -5.28
CA ARG A 359 -16.46 -3.09 -4.21
C ARG A 359 -15.72 -4.24 -3.57
N GLN A 360 -15.23 -4.03 -2.35
CA GLN A 360 -14.72 -5.14 -1.57
C GLN A 360 -15.90 -6.00 -1.12
N ARG A 361 -16.02 -7.19 -1.69
CA ARG A 361 -17.10 -8.13 -1.40
C ARG A 361 -16.72 -9.18 -0.36
N ARG A 362 -15.42 -9.39 -0.15
CA ARG A 362 -14.88 -10.42 0.74
C ARG A 362 -14.35 -9.78 2.01
N ILE A 363 -14.70 -10.37 3.14
CA ILE A 363 -14.20 -9.96 4.46
C ILE A 363 -12.78 -10.51 4.68
N VAL A 364 -12.50 -11.70 4.14
CA VAL A 364 -11.22 -12.40 4.29
C VAL A 364 -10.61 -12.63 2.91
N TYR A 365 -9.33 -12.36 2.79
CA TYR A 365 -8.57 -12.64 1.58
C TYR A 365 -8.47 -14.15 1.36
N ARG A 366 -8.49 -14.59 0.11
CA ARG A 366 -8.30 -15.98 -0.31
C ARG A 366 -6.96 -16.13 -1.01
N PHE A 367 -6.18 -17.07 -0.54
CA PHE A 367 -4.91 -17.43 -1.12
C PHE A 367 -5.16 -18.46 -2.24
N GLU A 368 -4.69 -18.14 -3.43
CA GLU A 368 -4.70 -19.08 -4.56
C GLU A 368 -3.59 -20.10 -4.36
N GLY A 369 -3.89 -21.35 -4.61
CA GLY A 369 -2.94 -22.45 -4.54
C GLY A 369 -3.54 -23.70 -5.17
N ASP A 370 -2.79 -24.78 -5.19
CA ASP A 370 -3.19 -26.03 -5.81
C ASP A 370 -2.78 -27.22 -4.91
N ALA A 371 -3.78 -27.90 -4.36
CA ALA A 371 -3.56 -29.05 -3.50
C ALA A 371 -4.65 -30.12 -3.72
N PRO A 372 -4.37 -31.43 -3.52
CA PRO A 372 -5.39 -32.45 -3.55
C PRO A 372 -6.45 -32.23 -2.47
N ALA A 373 -7.69 -32.53 -2.83
CA ALA A 373 -8.83 -32.42 -1.92
C ALA A 373 -9.80 -33.57 -2.14
N GLN A 374 -10.47 -33.99 -1.07
CA GLN A 374 -11.52 -35.03 -1.10
C GLN A 374 -12.70 -34.54 -0.25
N CYS A 375 -13.92 -34.67 -0.79
CA CYS A 375 -15.15 -34.42 -0.02
C CYS A 375 -15.87 -35.74 0.19
N PHE A 376 -16.35 -36.00 1.41
CA PHE A 376 -17.03 -37.21 1.80
C PHE A 376 -18.53 -36.95 1.88
N SER A 377 -19.32 -37.65 1.05
CA SER A 377 -20.78 -37.68 1.05
C SER A 377 -21.29 -39.03 1.53
N GLU A 378 -22.61 -39.17 1.69
CA GLU A 378 -23.25 -40.44 2.02
C GLU A 378 -22.99 -41.50 0.94
N ASP A 379 -22.84 -41.10 -0.33
CA ASP A 379 -22.59 -41.97 -1.47
C ASP A 379 -21.11 -42.34 -1.69
N GLY A 380 -20.22 -41.83 -0.85
CA GLY A 380 -18.78 -42.06 -0.96
C GLY A 380 -17.93 -40.80 -0.97
N HIS A 381 -16.70 -40.93 -1.43
CA HIS A 381 -15.79 -39.78 -1.56
C HIS A 381 -15.78 -39.23 -2.99
N ILE A 382 -15.74 -37.92 -3.12
CA ILE A 382 -15.63 -37.18 -4.40
C ILE A 382 -14.25 -36.52 -4.43
N PRO A 383 -13.36 -36.92 -5.35
CA PRO A 383 -12.05 -36.34 -5.48
C PRO A 383 -12.14 -34.97 -6.15
N GLY A 384 -11.15 -34.13 -5.84
CA GLY A 384 -11.05 -32.78 -6.39
C GLY A 384 -9.71 -32.12 -6.05
N ARG A 385 -9.65 -30.82 -6.25
CA ARG A 385 -8.48 -30.00 -5.92
C ARG A 385 -8.91 -28.72 -5.22
N LEU A 386 -8.14 -28.33 -4.22
CA LEU A 386 -8.21 -27.02 -3.60
C LEU A 386 -7.58 -25.99 -4.56
N VAL A 387 -8.30 -24.94 -4.89
CA VAL A 387 -7.81 -23.88 -5.78
C VAL A 387 -7.69 -22.52 -5.09
N ASP A 388 -8.41 -22.32 -4.02
CA ASP A 388 -8.22 -21.18 -3.11
C ASP A 388 -8.62 -21.53 -1.69
N ALA A 389 -7.97 -20.91 -0.69
CA ALA A 389 -8.32 -21.05 0.72
C ALA A 389 -8.18 -19.75 1.49
N SER A 390 -8.88 -19.69 2.62
CA SER A 390 -8.82 -18.61 3.60
C SER A 390 -9.07 -19.17 5.00
N ALA A 391 -8.97 -18.32 6.03
CA ALA A 391 -9.29 -18.70 7.40
C ALA A 391 -10.72 -19.21 7.60
N SER A 392 -11.65 -18.93 6.69
CA SER A 392 -13.09 -19.20 6.86
C SER A 392 -13.71 -19.99 5.72
N GLY A 393 -12.97 -20.32 4.66
CA GLY A 393 -13.56 -21.05 3.54
C GLY A 393 -12.56 -21.50 2.50
N VAL A 394 -13.01 -22.42 1.65
CA VAL A 394 -12.22 -23.05 0.59
C VAL A 394 -12.93 -22.95 -0.75
N GLY A 395 -12.17 -22.84 -1.82
CA GLY A 395 -12.59 -23.01 -3.20
C GLY A 395 -12.06 -24.33 -3.74
N LEU A 396 -12.93 -25.17 -4.26
CA LEU A 396 -12.60 -26.50 -4.75
C LEU A 396 -13.00 -26.64 -6.21
N VAL A 397 -12.26 -27.46 -6.94
CA VAL A 397 -12.64 -28.00 -8.26
C VAL A 397 -12.88 -29.48 -8.06
N MET A 398 -14.13 -29.91 -8.21
CA MET A 398 -14.57 -31.29 -7.95
C MET A 398 -14.91 -32.02 -9.25
N GLU A 399 -14.80 -33.35 -9.24
CA GLU A 399 -15.17 -34.20 -10.39
C GLU A 399 -16.69 -34.43 -10.50
N ALA A 400 -17.43 -34.24 -9.41
CA ALA A 400 -18.88 -34.37 -9.36
C ALA A 400 -19.52 -33.15 -8.65
N PRO A 401 -20.81 -32.85 -8.89
CA PRO A 401 -21.51 -31.75 -8.24
C PRO A 401 -21.70 -32.04 -6.74
N LEU A 402 -21.66 -30.97 -5.94
CA LEU A 402 -22.03 -30.99 -4.54
C LEU A 402 -23.31 -30.18 -4.33
N GLU A 403 -24.17 -30.67 -3.46
CA GLU A 403 -25.43 -29.98 -3.15
C GLU A 403 -25.20 -28.72 -2.34
N VAL A 404 -25.74 -27.57 -2.77
CA VAL A 404 -25.64 -26.30 -2.07
C VAL A 404 -26.40 -26.37 -0.75
N GLY A 405 -25.76 -25.99 0.34
CA GLY A 405 -26.27 -26.09 1.70
C GLY A 405 -25.88 -27.39 2.43
N SER A 406 -25.35 -28.40 1.72
CA SER A 406 -24.89 -29.64 2.37
C SER A 406 -23.64 -29.39 3.23
N ARG A 407 -23.49 -30.16 4.31
CA ARG A 407 -22.30 -30.19 5.16
C ARG A 407 -21.54 -31.46 4.91
N LEU A 408 -20.28 -31.32 4.58
CA LEU A 408 -19.44 -32.46 4.16
C LEU A 408 -18.12 -32.41 4.94
N ALA A 409 -17.65 -33.60 5.33
CA ALA A 409 -16.27 -33.74 5.75
C ALA A 409 -15.36 -33.56 4.54
N THR A 410 -14.31 -32.78 4.69
CA THR A 410 -13.37 -32.50 3.62
C THR A 410 -11.96 -32.78 4.13
N LEU A 411 -11.17 -33.48 3.35
CA LEU A 411 -9.75 -33.71 3.57
C LEU A 411 -8.94 -32.97 2.53
N LEU A 412 -7.97 -32.18 2.99
CA LEU A 412 -7.04 -31.44 2.16
C LEU A 412 -5.63 -31.96 2.40
N ASP A 413 -4.88 -32.28 1.33
CA ASP A 413 -3.48 -32.68 1.43
C ASP A 413 -2.60 -31.45 1.18
N LEU A 414 -2.20 -30.78 2.26
CA LEU A 414 -1.45 -29.51 2.23
C LEU A 414 0.02 -29.77 2.53
N ARG A 415 0.90 -29.08 1.81
CA ARG A 415 2.34 -29.07 2.11
C ARG A 415 2.68 -27.91 3.02
N ASP A 416 3.54 -28.15 4.01
CA ASP A 416 4.10 -27.09 4.86
C ASP A 416 5.28 -26.37 4.17
N ALA A 417 5.91 -25.44 4.89
CA ALA A 417 7.05 -24.67 4.39
C ALA A 417 8.31 -25.53 4.13
N ALA A 418 8.43 -26.70 4.78
CA ALA A 418 9.50 -27.67 4.56
C ALA A 418 9.20 -28.60 3.37
N GLY A 419 7.96 -28.58 2.84
CA GLY A 419 7.48 -29.43 1.75
C GLY A 419 6.90 -30.77 2.23
N GLU A 420 6.76 -30.98 3.54
CA GLU A 420 6.11 -32.17 4.10
C GLU A 420 4.59 -32.12 3.91
N ALA A 421 4.00 -33.23 3.52
CA ALA A 421 2.55 -33.33 3.28
C ALA A 421 1.81 -33.61 4.61
N HIS A 422 0.72 -32.86 4.80
CA HIS A 422 -0.15 -32.98 5.98
C HIS A 422 -1.60 -33.06 5.58
N GLU A 423 -2.31 -34.00 6.14
CA GLU A 423 -3.76 -34.10 6.00
C GLU A 423 -4.45 -33.08 6.93
N VAL A 424 -5.28 -32.23 6.34
CA VAL A 424 -6.07 -31.23 7.05
C VAL A 424 -7.54 -31.56 6.90
N ALA A 425 -8.17 -31.95 8.00
CA ALA A 425 -9.58 -32.32 8.05
C ALA A 425 -10.44 -31.11 8.46
N ALA A 426 -11.52 -30.86 7.73
CA ALA A 426 -12.48 -29.80 8.04
C ALA A 426 -13.90 -30.21 7.66
N GLN A 427 -14.89 -29.74 8.44
CA GLN A 427 -16.29 -29.76 8.05
C GLN A 427 -16.59 -28.46 7.26
N VAL A 428 -17.09 -28.60 6.05
CA VAL A 428 -17.43 -27.48 5.20
C VAL A 428 -18.91 -27.49 4.83
N GLU A 429 -19.48 -26.29 4.67
CA GLU A 429 -20.84 -26.10 4.15
C GLU A 429 -20.75 -25.50 2.74
N VAL A 430 -21.30 -26.18 1.76
CA VAL A 430 -21.29 -25.75 0.35
C VAL A 430 -22.16 -24.52 0.18
N ARG A 431 -21.56 -23.42 -0.30
CA ARG A 431 -22.25 -22.13 -0.56
C ARG A 431 -22.57 -21.92 -2.01
N SER A 432 -21.81 -22.51 -2.90
CA SER A 432 -22.02 -22.43 -4.34
C SER A 432 -21.44 -23.64 -5.04
N CYS A 433 -22.12 -24.11 -6.06
CA CYS A 433 -21.64 -25.17 -6.96
C CYS A 433 -22.05 -24.79 -8.38
N ARG A 434 -21.11 -24.79 -9.31
CA ARG A 434 -21.40 -24.49 -10.72
C ARG A 434 -20.48 -25.29 -11.62
N GLU A 435 -21.00 -25.68 -12.75
CA GLU A 435 -20.20 -26.33 -13.78
C GLU A 435 -19.35 -25.34 -14.56
N ALA A 436 -18.10 -25.71 -14.83
CA ALA A 436 -17.17 -24.97 -15.67
C ALA A 436 -16.20 -25.96 -16.31
N GLU A 437 -16.17 -26.01 -17.63
CA GLU A 437 -15.24 -26.83 -18.44
C GLU A 437 -15.27 -28.33 -18.08
N GLY A 438 -16.46 -28.86 -17.80
CA GLY A 438 -16.66 -30.28 -17.45
C GLY A 438 -16.24 -30.65 -16.03
N ARG A 439 -15.98 -29.66 -15.16
CA ARG A 439 -15.69 -29.83 -13.72
C ARG A 439 -16.61 -28.93 -12.90
N TRP A 440 -16.65 -29.15 -11.59
CA TRP A 440 -17.53 -28.42 -10.69
C TRP A 440 -16.73 -27.47 -9.82
N LEU A 441 -16.94 -26.16 -9.99
CA LEU A 441 -16.39 -25.15 -9.11
C LEU A 441 -17.26 -24.99 -7.88
N VAL A 442 -16.72 -25.32 -6.73
CA VAL A 442 -17.41 -25.34 -5.43
C VAL A 442 -16.79 -24.29 -4.51
N GLY A 443 -17.63 -23.39 -4.00
CA GLY A 443 -17.25 -22.50 -2.91
C GLY A 443 -17.88 -22.98 -1.61
N ALA A 444 -17.07 -23.21 -0.58
CA ALA A 444 -17.55 -23.72 0.71
C ALA A 444 -17.01 -22.88 1.88
N THR A 445 -17.80 -22.81 2.96
CA THR A 445 -17.43 -22.17 4.23
C THR A 445 -16.99 -23.26 5.20
N ILE A 446 -15.89 -23.05 5.90
CA ILE A 446 -15.44 -23.93 6.98
C ILE A 446 -16.37 -23.71 8.19
N VAL A 447 -17.06 -24.77 8.61
CA VAL A 447 -17.98 -24.75 9.75
C VAL A 447 -17.25 -25.22 11.01
N GLU A 448 -16.44 -26.27 10.87
CA GLU A 448 -15.69 -26.87 11.97
C GLU A 448 -14.32 -27.32 11.46
N ILE A 449 -13.29 -27.05 12.23
CA ILE A 449 -11.90 -27.44 11.98
C ILE A 449 -11.18 -27.48 13.33
N ASP A 450 -10.45 -28.53 13.60
CA ASP A 450 -9.66 -28.62 14.81
C ASP A 450 -8.48 -27.64 14.83
N PRO A 451 -7.93 -27.32 16.01
CA PRO A 451 -6.88 -26.30 16.14
C PRO A 451 -5.61 -26.62 15.32
N ASP A 452 -5.18 -27.88 15.24
CA ASP A 452 -3.96 -28.27 14.53
C ASP A 452 -4.17 -28.20 13.01
N SER A 453 -5.27 -28.72 12.50
CA SER A 453 -5.69 -28.59 11.10
C SER A 453 -5.84 -27.12 10.71
N ARG A 454 -6.39 -26.27 11.59
CA ARG A 454 -6.50 -24.83 11.35
C ARG A 454 -5.13 -24.17 11.25
N MET A 455 -4.20 -24.52 12.13
CA MET A 455 -2.84 -23.96 12.11
C MET A 455 -2.13 -24.34 10.81
N ARG A 456 -2.20 -25.58 10.35
CA ARG A 456 -1.64 -26.03 9.07
C ARG A 456 -2.27 -25.34 7.86
N LEU A 457 -3.59 -25.16 7.86
CA LEU A 457 -4.28 -24.39 6.80
C LEU A 457 -3.81 -22.94 6.77
N MET A 458 -3.59 -22.30 7.93
CA MET A 458 -3.06 -20.94 8.01
C MET A 458 -1.61 -20.88 7.55
N GLU A 459 -0.76 -21.83 7.95
CA GLU A 459 0.62 -21.92 7.46
C GLU A 459 0.65 -22.06 5.93
N TRP A 460 -0.16 -22.96 5.37
CA TRP A 460 -0.26 -23.12 3.93
C TRP A 460 -0.68 -21.81 3.23
N CYS A 461 -1.72 -21.13 3.72
CA CYS A 461 -2.20 -19.86 3.16
C CYS A 461 -1.13 -18.75 3.24
N TYR A 462 -0.64 -18.49 4.46
CA TYR A 462 0.14 -17.28 4.72
C TYR A 462 1.64 -17.46 4.47
N VAL A 463 2.16 -18.67 4.54
CA VAL A 463 3.58 -18.96 4.33
C VAL A 463 3.80 -19.60 2.96
N VAL A 464 3.21 -20.77 2.70
CA VAL A 464 3.51 -21.54 1.48
C VAL A 464 3.04 -20.81 0.22
N CYS A 465 1.74 -20.47 0.12
CA CYS A 465 1.20 -19.78 -1.05
C CYS A 465 1.83 -18.40 -1.26
N SER A 466 2.14 -17.69 -0.16
CA SER A 466 2.79 -16.39 -0.24
C SER A 466 4.24 -16.49 -0.71
N HIS A 467 4.99 -17.47 -0.21
CA HIS A 467 6.39 -17.70 -0.58
C HIS A 467 6.54 -18.17 -2.03
N GLU A 468 5.70 -19.08 -2.50
CA GLU A 468 5.70 -19.51 -3.90
C GLU A 468 5.43 -18.34 -4.84
N ARG A 469 4.50 -17.45 -4.47
CA ARG A 469 4.21 -16.24 -5.22
C ARG A 469 5.41 -15.29 -5.27
N LEU A 470 6.09 -15.05 -4.16
CA LEU A 470 7.28 -14.19 -4.10
C LEU A 470 8.43 -14.76 -4.94
N ARG A 471 8.66 -16.07 -4.92
CA ARG A 471 9.68 -16.75 -5.76
C ARG A 471 9.35 -16.64 -7.24
N GLY A 472 8.07 -16.74 -7.63
CA GLY A 472 7.62 -16.57 -9.02
C GLY A 472 7.77 -15.14 -9.55
N HIS A 473 7.89 -14.14 -8.66
CA HIS A 473 8.02 -12.72 -8.99
C HIS A 473 9.45 -12.16 -8.84
N ARG A 474 10.46 -12.98 -8.58
CA ARG A 474 11.85 -12.50 -8.63
C ARG A 474 12.10 -11.98 -10.04
N PRO A 475 12.43 -10.67 -10.24
CA PRO A 475 12.84 -10.21 -11.54
C PRO A 475 14.08 -11.00 -11.93
N ALA A 476 14.04 -11.64 -13.10
CA ALA A 476 15.24 -12.21 -13.69
C ALA A 476 16.34 -11.12 -13.67
N PRO A 477 17.62 -11.47 -13.40
CA PRO A 477 18.69 -10.50 -13.43
C PRO A 477 18.63 -9.80 -14.77
N SER A 478 18.62 -8.47 -14.75
CA SER A 478 18.32 -7.56 -15.84
C SER A 478 18.99 -7.97 -17.18
N SER A 479 18.28 -8.71 -18.01
CA SER A 479 18.51 -8.76 -19.44
C SER A 479 17.51 -7.82 -20.10
N LYS A 480 18.06 -6.88 -20.84
CA LYS A 480 17.43 -5.85 -21.66
C LYS A 480 16.11 -6.32 -22.27
N LYS A 481 15.03 -5.77 -21.79
CA LYS A 481 13.71 -5.44 -22.33
C LYS A 481 12.69 -5.70 -21.23
N ALA A 482 12.10 -4.62 -20.73
CA ALA A 482 10.86 -4.72 -19.97
C ALA A 482 9.74 -5.15 -20.96
N GLU A 483 9.67 -6.42 -21.27
CA GLU A 483 8.46 -6.99 -21.79
C GLU A 483 7.41 -6.84 -20.68
N THR A 484 6.31 -6.24 -21.05
CA THR A 484 5.09 -6.22 -20.25
C THR A 484 4.75 -7.68 -20.01
N ILE A 485 5.14 -8.22 -18.85
CA ILE A 485 4.61 -9.50 -18.39
C ILE A 485 3.14 -9.21 -18.08
N VAL A 486 2.32 -9.40 -19.11
CA VAL A 486 0.92 -9.71 -18.92
C VAL A 486 0.97 -11.11 -18.32
N LEU A 487 1.00 -11.20 -16.99
CA LEU A 487 0.59 -12.44 -16.35
C LEU A 487 -0.76 -12.79 -16.98
N PRO A 488 -0.96 -14.02 -17.48
CA PRO A 488 -2.28 -14.45 -17.85
C PRO A 488 -3.14 -14.09 -16.63
N LEU A 489 -4.15 -13.23 -16.86
CA LEU A 489 -5.14 -12.94 -15.83
C LEU A 489 -5.52 -14.32 -15.28
N PRO A 490 -5.38 -14.58 -13.98
CA PRO A 490 -6.01 -15.77 -13.42
C PRO A 490 -7.42 -15.68 -13.97
N VAL A 491 -7.84 -16.73 -14.66
CA VAL A 491 -9.15 -16.81 -15.33
C VAL A 491 -10.10 -16.14 -14.39
N SER A 492 -10.57 -14.95 -14.75
CA SER A 492 -11.36 -14.10 -13.88
C SER A 492 -12.43 -15.01 -13.34
N SER A 493 -12.29 -15.40 -12.07
CA SER A 493 -13.32 -16.19 -11.40
C SER A 493 -14.58 -15.41 -11.69
N PRO A 494 -15.50 -15.88 -12.53
CA PRO A 494 -16.68 -15.13 -12.92
C PRO A 494 -17.32 -14.77 -11.61
N ALA A 495 -17.60 -13.47 -11.45
CA ALA A 495 -18.18 -12.93 -10.24
C ALA A 495 -19.30 -13.83 -9.79
N VAL A 496 -19.15 -14.46 -8.63
CA VAL A 496 -20.26 -15.13 -7.96
C VAL A 496 -21.26 -14.01 -7.66
N ALA A 497 -22.28 -13.94 -8.50
CA ALA A 497 -23.43 -13.11 -8.25
C ALA A 497 -24.24 -13.79 -7.14
N ALA A 498 -24.24 -13.25 -5.96
CA ALA A 498 -25.28 -13.28 -4.95
C ALA A 498 -25.02 -12.15 -3.94
#